data_008a8c665cfda68234a4d196fe2bded1
#
_entry.id   008a8c665cfda68234a4d196fe2bded1
#
_cell.length_a   1.000
_cell.length_b   1.000
_cell.length_c   1.000
_cell.angle_alpha   90.00
_cell.angle_beta   90.00
_cell.angle_gamma   90.00
#
_symmetry.space_group_name_H-M   'P 1'
#
loop_
_entity.id
_entity.type
_entity.pdbx_description
1 polymer ?
#
loop_
_entity_poly.entity_id
_entity_poly.type
_entity_poly.pdbx_seq_one_letter_code
_entity_poly.pdbx_strand_id
1 'polypeptide(L)'
;MINIDEKEDRKNYIGGIDAPVIVLPNPRWKTKYQLWLEKTGRVEPKDISDKPEVEFGILQEEVVRKKFIKDTGYEVVKPEEAIYHPQYSFIGAHFDGLGVDEEGNRFVFEAKTSRYGKGWENDNIPPDY
;
A
#
# COMPACT_ATOMS: atom_id res chain seq x y z
N MET A 1 9.40 -6.36 -9.45
CA MET A 1 10.60 -5.83 -8.76
C MET A 1 10.21 -4.46 -8.20
N ILE A 2 10.28 -4.28 -6.88
CA ILE A 2 10.10 -2.95 -6.27
C ILE A 2 11.31 -2.14 -6.70
N ASN A 3 11.08 -0.95 -7.24
CA ASN A 3 12.16 -0.03 -7.62
C ASN A 3 13.05 0.24 -6.39
N ILE A 4 14.35 0.30 -6.57
CA ILE A 4 15.32 0.59 -5.49
C ILE A 4 15.00 1.95 -4.85
N ASP A 5 14.58 2.92 -5.65
CA ASP A 5 14.19 4.25 -5.21
C ASP A 5 12.96 4.22 -4.28
N GLU A 6 11.97 3.36 -4.55
CA GLU A 6 10.82 3.18 -3.65
C GLU A 6 11.21 2.60 -2.28
N LYS A 7 12.21 1.72 -2.22
CA LYS A 7 12.70 1.15 -0.95
C LYS A 7 13.41 2.21 -0.10
N GLU A 8 14.22 3.06 -0.71
CA GLU A 8 14.91 4.15 -0.02
C GLU A 8 13.92 5.19 0.49
N ASP A 9 12.93 5.57 -0.32
CA ASP A 9 11.88 6.50 0.07
C ASP A 9 11.08 6.02 1.28
N ARG A 10 10.72 4.76 1.33
CA ARG A 10 9.92 4.17 2.43
C ARG A 10 10.59 4.24 3.80
N LYS A 11 11.90 4.41 3.88
CA LYS A 11 12.62 4.64 5.14
C LYS A 11 12.32 6.02 5.73
N ASN A 12 11.97 6.98 4.89
CA ASN A 12 11.84 8.38 5.26
C ASN A 12 10.44 8.79 5.74
N TYR A 13 9.45 7.90 5.64
CA TYR A 13 8.08 8.21 6.04
C TYR A 13 7.36 7.00 6.63
N ILE A 14 6.26 7.27 7.33
CA ILE A 14 5.29 6.28 7.78
C ILE A 14 4.25 6.12 6.67
N GLY A 15 4.17 4.94 6.09
CA GLY A 15 3.26 4.61 5.01
C GLY A 15 2.01 3.85 5.46
N GLY A 16 1.14 3.53 4.52
CA GLY A 16 -0.09 2.78 4.78
C GLY A 16 0.14 1.42 5.43
N ILE A 17 1.18 0.70 5.02
CA ILE A 17 1.53 -0.61 5.61
C ILE A 17 2.08 -0.50 7.05
N ASP A 18 2.59 0.66 7.43
CA ASP A 18 3.11 0.91 8.77
C ASP A 18 2.01 1.29 9.76
N ALA A 19 0.93 1.88 9.29
CA ALA A 19 -0.16 2.37 10.11
C ALA A 19 -0.79 1.28 11.00
N PRO A 20 -1.13 0.09 10.50
CA PRO A 20 -1.65 -1.00 11.35
C PRO A 20 -0.67 -1.43 12.43
N VAL A 21 0.65 -1.41 12.14
CA VAL A 21 1.68 -1.74 13.13
C VAL A 21 1.67 -0.76 14.30
N ILE A 22 1.40 0.52 14.02
CA ILE A 22 1.39 1.58 15.03
C ILE A 22 0.09 1.58 15.85
N VAL A 23 -1.07 1.42 15.20
CA VAL A 23 -2.37 1.63 15.85
C VAL A 23 -2.99 0.36 16.43
N LEU A 24 -2.70 -0.82 15.87
CA LEU A 24 -3.27 -2.06 16.37
C LEU A 24 -2.56 -2.54 17.64
N PRO A 25 -3.29 -3.13 18.60
CA PRO A 25 -2.70 -3.67 19.82
C PRO A 25 -1.81 -4.90 19.54
N ASN A 26 -2.18 -5.71 18.55
CA ASN A 26 -1.43 -6.91 18.15
C ASN A 26 -1.23 -6.91 16.63
N PRO A 27 -0.28 -6.14 16.12
CA PRO A 27 -0.03 -6.05 14.68
C PRO A 27 0.47 -7.40 14.12
N ARG A 28 -0.03 -7.76 12.95
CA ARG A 28 0.19 -9.07 12.34
C ARG A 28 1.60 -9.29 11.82
N TRP A 29 2.19 -8.26 11.20
CA TRP A 29 3.38 -8.42 10.37
C TRP A 29 4.69 -8.19 11.11
N LYS A 30 4.70 -7.24 12.02
CA LYS A 30 5.86 -6.87 12.84
C LYS A 30 5.42 -6.11 14.10
N THR A 31 6.31 -6.04 15.07
CA THR A 31 6.07 -5.25 16.29
C THR A 31 6.38 -3.77 16.05
N LYS A 32 5.85 -2.89 16.90
CA LYS A 32 6.20 -1.45 16.89
C LYS A 32 7.70 -1.23 17.06
N TYR A 33 8.35 -2.05 17.90
CA TYR A 33 9.80 -1.98 18.12
C TYR A 33 10.59 -2.35 16.85
N GLN A 34 10.19 -3.40 16.15
CA GLN A 34 10.79 -3.77 14.86
C GLN A 34 10.63 -2.65 13.82
N LEU A 35 9.44 -2.07 13.73
CA LEU A 35 9.21 -0.93 12.83
C LEU A 35 10.12 0.25 13.17
N TRP A 36 10.25 0.59 14.44
CA TRP A 36 11.16 1.65 14.89
C TRP A 36 12.61 1.38 14.52
N LEU A 37 13.10 0.15 14.71
CA LEU A 37 14.46 -0.24 14.32
C LEU A 37 14.70 -0.04 12.83
N GLU A 38 13.75 -0.44 11.99
CA GLU A 38 13.81 -0.29 10.54
C GLU A 38 13.79 1.19 10.12
N LYS A 39 12.84 1.96 10.63
CA LYS A 39 12.68 3.39 10.27
C LYS A 39 13.82 4.26 10.76
N THR A 40 14.50 3.87 11.81
CA THR A 40 15.69 4.59 12.33
C THR A 40 17.01 4.09 11.75
N GLY A 41 16.97 3.15 10.80
CA GLY A 41 18.15 2.61 10.14
C GLY A 41 19.04 1.71 11.00
N ARG A 42 18.51 1.23 12.13
CA ARG A 42 19.25 0.32 13.03
C ARG A 42 19.26 -1.12 12.56
N VAL A 43 18.23 -1.49 11.81
CA VAL A 43 18.08 -2.81 11.17
C VAL A 43 17.58 -2.59 9.75
N GLU A 44 18.14 -3.31 8.79
CA GLU A 44 17.62 -3.31 7.43
C GLU A 44 16.31 -4.12 7.38
N PRO A 45 15.25 -3.59 6.72
CA PRO A 45 14.03 -4.34 6.51
C PRO A 45 14.31 -5.62 5.71
N LYS A 46 13.66 -6.71 6.12
CA LYS A 46 13.75 -7.95 5.37
C LYS A 46 13.17 -7.77 3.97
N ASP A 47 13.95 -8.07 2.96
CA ASP A 47 13.44 -8.12 1.58
C ASP A 47 12.54 -9.36 1.42
N ILE A 48 11.29 -9.11 1.06
CA ILE A 48 10.28 -10.13 0.80
C ILE A 48 9.78 -10.10 -0.65
N SER A 49 10.43 -9.33 -1.52
CA SER A 49 10.00 -9.15 -2.91
C SER A 49 10.10 -10.43 -3.76
N ASP A 50 10.90 -11.39 -3.31
CA ASP A 50 11.04 -12.71 -3.93
C ASP A 50 9.98 -13.72 -3.49
N LYS A 51 9.12 -13.37 -2.53
CA LYS A 51 8.00 -14.23 -2.15
C LYS A 51 6.95 -14.27 -3.26
N PRO A 52 6.51 -15.47 -3.68
CA PRO A 52 5.55 -15.61 -4.77
C PRO A 52 4.26 -14.78 -4.58
N GLU A 53 3.77 -14.68 -3.35
CA GLU A 53 2.56 -13.92 -3.04
C GLU A 53 2.77 -12.41 -3.24
N VAL A 54 3.95 -11.90 -2.90
CA VAL A 54 4.30 -10.47 -3.06
C VAL A 54 4.54 -10.16 -4.53
N GLU A 55 5.33 -10.98 -5.21
CA GLU A 55 5.58 -10.84 -6.65
C GLU A 55 4.28 -10.87 -7.44
N PHE A 56 3.40 -11.82 -7.15
CA PHE A 56 2.11 -11.95 -7.81
C PHE A 56 1.20 -10.73 -7.58
N GLY A 57 1.19 -10.21 -6.34
CA GLY A 57 0.48 -8.99 -5.99
C GLY A 57 0.92 -7.80 -6.82
N ILE A 58 2.24 -7.60 -6.94
CA ILE A 58 2.83 -6.51 -7.72
C ILE A 58 2.48 -6.63 -9.21
N LEU A 59 2.63 -7.81 -9.78
CA LEU A 59 2.31 -8.06 -11.20
C LEU A 59 0.82 -7.85 -11.50
N GLN A 60 -0.06 -8.12 -10.55
CA GLN A 60 -1.50 -7.98 -10.72
C GLN A 60 -2.03 -6.56 -10.52
N GLU A 61 -1.31 -5.66 -9.88
CA GLU A 61 -1.78 -4.29 -9.65
C GLU A 61 -2.28 -3.62 -10.93
N GLU A 62 -1.50 -3.70 -12.00
CA GLU A 62 -1.87 -3.10 -13.29
C GLU A 62 -3.09 -3.77 -13.92
N VAL A 63 -3.17 -5.10 -13.82
CA VAL A 63 -4.30 -5.87 -14.35
C VAL A 63 -5.59 -5.52 -13.61
N VAL A 64 -5.54 -5.46 -12.28
CA VAL A 64 -6.68 -5.10 -11.44
C VAL A 64 -7.12 -3.66 -11.71
N ARG A 65 -6.19 -2.70 -11.85
CA ARG A 65 -6.50 -1.31 -12.19
C ARG A 65 -7.17 -1.21 -13.57
N LYS A 66 -6.63 -1.87 -14.58
CA LYS A 66 -7.22 -1.90 -15.92
C LYS A 66 -8.63 -2.51 -15.93
N LYS A 67 -8.82 -3.57 -15.16
CA LYS A 67 -10.14 -4.20 -15.00
C LYS A 67 -11.14 -3.25 -14.36
N PHE A 68 -10.74 -2.58 -13.28
CA PHE A 68 -11.57 -1.59 -12.60
C PHE A 68 -11.97 -0.43 -13.54
N ILE A 69 -11.01 0.14 -14.28
CA ILE A 69 -11.28 1.20 -15.26
C ILE A 69 -12.28 0.72 -16.32
N LYS A 70 -12.09 -0.50 -16.82
CA LYS A 70 -12.99 -1.08 -17.84
C LYS A 70 -14.41 -1.26 -17.30
N ASP A 71 -14.56 -1.72 -16.06
CA ASP A 71 -15.86 -2.03 -15.46
C ASP A 71 -16.64 -0.77 -15.04
N THR A 72 -15.93 0.25 -14.56
CA THR A 72 -16.55 1.47 -14.04
C THR A 72 -16.59 2.62 -15.04
N GLY A 73 -15.67 2.66 -15.99
CA GLY A 73 -15.46 3.82 -16.85
C GLY A 73 -14.74 4.98 -16.16
N TYR A 74 -14.32 4.83 -14.92
CA TYR A 74 -13.64 5.89 -14.18
C TYR A 74 -12.18 6.06 -14.64
N GLU A 75 -11.68 7.28 -14.55
CA GLU A 75 -10.26 7.56 -14.78
C GLU A 75 -9.46 7.22 -13.53
N VAL A 76 -8.41 6.41 -13.68
CA VAL A 76 -7.47 6.08 -12.60
C VAL A 76 -6.04 6.17 -13.13
N VAL A 77 -5.22 6.98 -12.48
CA VAL A 77 -3.81 7.19 -12.82
C VAL A 77 -2.94 6.75 -11.64
N LYS A 78 -1.90 5.96 -11.92
CA LYS A 78 -0.89 5.60 -10.91
C LYS A 78 0.12 6.74 -10.78
N PRO A 79 0.31 7.35 -9.59
CA PRO A 79 1.39 8.30 -9.36
C PRO A 79 2.76 7.61 -9.48
N GLU A 80 3.73 8.31 -10.05
CA GLU A 80 5.10 7.80 -10.16
C GLU A 80 5.87 7.91 -8.84
N GLU A 81 5.55 8.91 -8.03
CA GLU A 81 6.24 9.22 -6.78
C GLU A 81 5.32 9.08 -5.56
N ALA A 82 5.93 8.95 -4.39
CA ALA A 82 5.21 9.02 -3.13
C ALA A 82 4.54 10.38 -2.94
N ILE A 83 3.35 10.38 -2.38
CA ILE A 83 2.62 11.59 -2.01
C ILE A 83 2.70 11.76 -0.50
N TYR A 84 3.16 12.93 -0.06
CA TYR A 84 3.36 13.24 1.34
C TYR A 84 2.22 14.10 1.89
N HIS A 85 1.94 13.90 3.19
CA HIS A 85 0.95 14.72 3.89
C HIS A 85 1.44 16.18 3.93
N PRO A 86 0.60 17.17 3.56
CA PRO A 86 1.05 18.56 3.42
C PRO A 86 1.51 19.20 4.73
N GLN A 87 1.02 18.75 5.87
CA GLN A 87 1.37 19.26 7.20
C GLN A 87 2.36 18.37 7.95
N TYR A 88 2.29 17.06 7.73
CA TYR A 88 3.12 16.07 8.42
C TYR A 88 3.98 15.31 7.42
N SER A 89 5.12 15.88 7.05
CA SER A 89 6.01 15.36 6.02
C SER A 89 6.56 13.94 6.30
N PHE A 90 6.46 13.46 7.54
CA PHE A 90 6.81 12.10 7.91
C PHE A 90 5.70 11.07 7.59
N ILE A 91 4.57 11.51 7.06
CA ILE A 91 3.47 10.64 6.59
C ILE A 91 3.45 10.70 5.07
N GLY A 92 3.55 9.56 4.42
CA GLY A 92 3.51 9.46 2.97
C GLY A 92 2.86 8.18 2.50
N ALA A 93 2.58 8.10 1.22
CA ALA A 93 2.04 6.90 0.60
C ALA A 93 2.42 6.79 -0.88
N HIS A 94 2.66 5.57 -1.32
CA HIS A 94 2.61 5.19 -2.73
C HIS A 94 1.22 4.63 -3.00
N PHE A 95 0.46 5.32 -3.84
CA PHE A 95 -0.89 4.88 -4.20
C PHE A 95 -0.85 4.00 -5.45
N ASP A 96 -1.66 2.95 -5.48
CA ASP A 96 -1.84 2.12 -6.68
C ASP A 96 -2.62 2.87 -7.77
N GLY A 97 -3.38 3.89 -7.38
CA GLY A 97 -4.04 4.81 -8.27
C GLY A 97 -4.73 5.97 -7.57
N LEU A 98 -4.89 7.05 -8.30
CA LEU A 98 -5.76 8.18 -7.96
C LEU A 98 -6.80 8.30 -9.05
N GLY A 99 -8.06 8.36 -8.69
CA GLY A 99 -9.17 8.35 -9.64
C GLY A 99 -10.16 9.47 -9.43
N VAL A 100 -11.02 9.60 -10.44
CA VAL A 100 -12.17 10.51 -10.45
C VAL A 100 -13.39 9.72 -10.92
N ASP A 101 -14.49 9.81 -10.18
CA ASP A 101 -15.77 9.18 -10.56
C ASP A 101 -16.58 10.03 -11.54
N GLU A 102 -17.77 9.56 -11.93
CA GLU A 102 -18.67 10.24 -12.85
C GLU A 102 -19.17 11.59 -12.33
N GLU A 103 -19.20 11.77 -11.01
CA GLU A 103 -19.64 13.01 -10.36
C GLU A 103 -18.49 14.01 -10.15
N GLY A 104 -17.25 13.62 -10.50
CA GLY A 104 -16.05 14.41 -10.31
C GLY A 104 -15.42 14.29 -8.92
N ASN A 105 -15.87 13.34 -8.10
CA ASN A 105 -15.26 13.09 -6.80
C ASN A 105 -13.93 12.36 -6.96
N ARG A 106 -12.92 12.78 -6.18
CA ARG A 106 -11.61 12.13 -6.16
C ARG A 106 -11.61 10.96 -5.20
N PHE A 107 -10.95 9.87 -5.59
CA PHE A 107 -10.78 8.70 -4.74
C PHE A 107 -9.38 8.10 -4.87
N VAL A 108 -8.97 7.35 -3.84
CA VAL A 108 -7.76 6.52 -3.87
C VAL A 108 -8.15 5.11 -4.33
N PHE A 109 -7.41 4.60 -5.29
CA PHE A 109 -7.51 3.22 -5.73
C PHE A 109 -6.38 2.41 -5.08
N GLU A 110 -6.74 1.33 -4.41
CA GLU A 110 -5.82 0.37 -3.81
C GLU A 110 -6.15 -1.03 -4.28
N ALA A 111 -5.19 -1.70 -4.89
CA ALA A 111 -5.34 -3.07 -5.38
C ALA A 111 -4.85 -4.07 -4.33
N LYS A 112 -5.71 -4.99 -3.91
CA LYS A 112 -5.35 -6.09 -3.02
C LYS A 112 -5.74 -7.42 -3.65
N THR A 113 -4.82 -8.39 -3.53
CA THR A 113 -5.07 -9.77 -3.91
C THR A 113 -5.07 -10.65 -2.66
N SER A 114 -6.03 -11.54 -2.56
CA SER A 114 -6.15 -12.47 -1.45
C SER A 114 -6.35 -13.88 -1.97
N ARG A 115 -5.60 -14.84 -1.40
CA ARG A 115 -5.70 -16.24 -1.81
C ARG A 115 -7.05 -16.86 -1.48
N TYR A 116 -7.64 -16.51 -0.35
CA TYR A 116 -8.84 -17.14 0.19
C TYR A 116 -9.98 -16.17 0.45
N GLY A 117 -9.81 -14.88 0.22
CA GLY A 117 -10.83 -13.86 0.49
C GLY A 117 -11.25 -13.71 1.95
N LYS A 118 -10.64 -14.46 2.88
CA LYS A 118 -11.00 -14.43 4.30
C LYS A 118 -10.78 -13.04 4.89
N GLY A 119 -11.82 -12.49 5.51
CA GLY A 119 -11.84 -11.15 6.09
C GLY A 119 -12.31 -10.05 5.12
N TRP A 120 -12.51 -10.41 3.84
CA TRP A 120 -12.97 -9.48 2.79
C TRP A 120 -14.45 -9.69 2.41
N GLU A 121 -15.15 -10.54 3.17
CA GLU A 121 -16.55 -10.83 2.91
C GLU A 121 -17.45 -9.63 3.26
N ASN A 122 -18.55 -9.46 2.53
CA ASN A 122 -19.55 -8.41 2.75
C ASN A 122 -18.99 -6.98 2.71
N ASP A 123 -18.11 -6.69 1.75
CA ASP A 123 -17.46 -5.39 1.58
C ASP A 123 -16.61 -4.96 2.80
N ASN A 124 -16.19 -5.92 3.59
CA ASN A 124 -15.38 -5.67 4.76
C ASN A 124 -13.90 -5.54 4.39
N ILE A 125 -13.19 -4.64 5.04
CA ILE A 125 -11.73 -4.49 4.90
C ILE A 125 -11.10 -4.99 6.19
N PRO A 126 -10.19 -5.99 6.12
CA PRO A 126 -9.49 -6.44 7.33
C PRO A 126 -8.71 -5.30 7.99
N PRO A 127 -8.63 -5.26 9.34
CA PRO A 127 -8.02 -4.14 10.06
C PRO A 127 -6.50 -3.96 9.83
N ASP A 128 -5.86 -4.96 9.25
CA ASP A 128 -4.42 -4.93 8.93
C ASP A 128 -4.12 -4.31 7.54
N TYR A 129 -5.17 -3.83 6.83
CA TYR A 129 -5.05 -3.20 5.50
C TYR A 129 -5.56 -1.78 5.47
#